data_1025efd876d1a1dc580d0bed341da710
#
_entry.id   1025efd876d1a1dc580d0bed341da710
#
_cell.length_a   1.000
_cell.length_b   1.000
_cell.length_c   1.000
_cell.angle_alpha   90.00
_cell.angle_beta   90.00
_cell.angle_gamma   90.00
#
_symmetry.space_group_name_H-M   'P 1'
#
loop_
_entity.id
_entity.type
_entity.pdbx_description
1 polymer ?
#
loop_
_entity_poly.entity_id
_entity_poly.type
_entity_poly.pdbx_seq_one_letter_code
_entity_poly.pdbx_strand_id
1 'polypeptide(L)'
;KYQREFVYKDAQRDEVIRTVMKGLPLNVMYWCKVKKEDGSDGFEVLDGQQRTISLCEYVDGSFSVDDKYFYNLPADKKQQILDYPLFVYVCDGTDSEKLEWFRIINIAGEELTDQELRNAVYAGSWTSDAKRYFSKTGCAAGTLAGDYLKGASIRQEYLETAIFWAASAEGKTIEAYMAEHQNDPSAVQLWNYFRSVIDWVQAIFPKKRKEMKGLPWGLFYNQHGKRTDLDPKKLETEIQRLMGDEDVTKKSGIYEYLLTGEEKKLSIRSFDRRDALAAYEKQGHKC
;
A
#
# COMPACT_ATOMS: atom_id res chain seq x y z
N LYS A 1 -0.94 -7.51 -15.56
CA LYS A 1 0.21 -6.77 -15.00
C LYS A 1 -0.25 -5.59 -14.12
N TYR A 2 -1.23 -4.81 -14.56
CA TYR A 2 -1.67 -3.53 -13.97
C TYR A 2 -2.87 -3.66 -13.03
N GLN A 3 -3.25 -4.87 -12.61
CA GLN A 3 -4.52 -5.15 -11.97
C GLN A 3 -4.50 -4.89 -10.46
N ARG A 4 -5.45 -4.06 -9.99
CA ARG A 4 -5.87 -3.96 -8.59
C ARG A 4 -6.91 -5.04 -8.28
N GLU A 5 -7.10 -5.40 -7.01
CA GLU A 5 -8.33 -6.05 -6.56
C GLU A 5 -9.55 -5.19 -6.92
N PHE A 6 -10.73 -5.82 -7.05
CA PHE A 6 -11.98 -5.10 -7.28
C PHE A 6 -12.23 -4.13 -6.11
N VAL A 7 -12.26 -2.83 -6.40
CA VAL A 7 -12.27 -1.76 -5.39
C VAL A 7 -13.57 -0.98 -5.38
N TYR A 8 -14.42 -1.13 -6.40
CA TYR A 8 -15.70 -0.44 -6.46
C TYR A 8 -16.57 -0.84 -5.26
N LYS A 9 -17.09 0.16 -4.56
CA LYS A 9 -18.19 -0.04 -3.61
C LYS A 9 -19.44 -0.40 -4.40
N ASP A 10 -20.38 -1.09 -3.75
CA ASP A 10 -21.63 -1.54 -4.39
C ASP A 10 -22.32 -0.42 -5.16
N ALA A 11 -22.41 0.79 -4.61
CA ALA A 11 -23.02 1.93 -5.29
C ALA A 11 -22.32 2.32 -6.61
N GLN A 12 -21.00 2.21 -6.70
CA GLN A 12 -20.22 2.52 -7.91
C GLN A 12 -20.41 1.42 -8.97
N ARG A 13 -20.39 0.17 -8.54
CA ARG A 13 -20.65 -1.00 -9.38
C ARG A 13 -22.06 -0.94 -9.99
N ASP A 14 -23.05 -0.66 -9.16
CA ASP A 14 -24.45 -0.58 -9.58
C ASP A 14 -24.67 0.57 -10.57
N GLU A 15 -23.97 1.70 -10.41
CA GLU A 15 -24.08 2.84 -11.33
C GLU A 15 -23.53 2.53 -12.72
N VAL A 16 -22.48 1.70 -12.83
CA VAL A 16 -22.02 1.19 -14.14
C VAL A 16 -23.17 0.45 -14.87
N ILE A 17 -23.86 -0.43 -14.18
CA ILE A 17 -24.95 -1.21 -14.74
C ILE A 17 -26.15 -0.32 -15.10
N ARG A 18 -26.52 0.63 -14.21
CA ARG A 18 -27.59 1.60 -14.51
C ARG A 18 -27.28 2.45 -15.73
N THR A 19 -26.02 2.85 -15.91
CA THR A 19 -25.56 3.61 -17.08
C THR A 19 -25.79 2.80 -18.37
N VAL A 20 -25.40 1.52 -18.37
CA VAL A 20 -25.61 0.62 -19.52
C VAL A 20 -27.09 0.37 -19.78
N MET A 21 -27.89 0.13 -18.74
CA MET A 21 -29.36 -0.07 -18.89
C MET A 21 -30.07 1.17 -19.45
N LYS A 22 -29.55 2.36 -19.19
CA LYS A 22 -30.06 3.63 -19.74
C LYS A 22 -29.54 3.90 -21.16
N GLY A 23 -28.64 3.09 -21.69
CA GLY A 23 -27.97 3.33 -22.97
C GLY A 23 -27.06 4.58 -22.98
N LEU A 24 -26.63 5.05 -21.81
CA LEU A 24 -25.74 6.20 -21.68
C LEU A 24 -24.28 5.75 -21.88
N PRO A 25 -23.40 6.60 -22.42
CA PRO A 25 -22.02 6.21 -22.69
C PRO A 25 -21.22 6.02 -21.39
N LEU A 26 -20.51 4.90 -21.31
CA LEU A 26 -19.43 4.71 -20.34
C LEU A 26 -18.16 5.42 -20.85
N ASN A 27 -17.29 5.85 -19.93
CA ASN A 27 -15.99 6.38 -20.29
C ASN A 27 -15.17 5.36 -21.10
N VAL A 28 -14.35 5.86 -22.01
CA VAL A 28 -13.42 5.06 -22.83
C VAL A 28 -12.60 4.12 -21.94
N MET A 29 -12.41 2.89 -22.41
CA MET A 29 -11.51 1.91 -21.80
C MET A 29 -10.22 1.82 -22.62
N TYR A 30 -9.11 1.51 -21.95
CA TYR A 30 -7.82 1.38 -22.63
C TYR A 30 -7.28 -0.03 -22.43
N TRP A 31 -7.06 -0.72 -23.55
CA TRP A 31 -6.56 -2.08 -23.59
C TRP A 31 -5.24 -2.12 -24.35
N CYS A 32 -4.33 -3.02 -23.95
CA CYS A 32 -3.10 -3.28 -24.69
C CYS A 32 -3.12 -4.68 -25.30
N LYS A 33 -2.59 -4.79 -26.53
CA LYS A 33 -2.29 -6.10 -27.11
C LYS A 33 -1.17 -6.78 -26.34
N VAL A 34 -1.35 -8.05 -26.06
CA VAL A 34 -0.35 -8.91 -25.40
C VAL A 34 -0.31 -10.27 -26.09
N LYS A 35 0.84 -10.91 -26.05
CA LYS A 35 0.95 -12.34 -26.40
C LYS A 35 0.75 -13.15 -25.11
N LYS A 36 -0.12 -14.14 -25.19
CA LYS A 36 -0.33 -15.11 -24.11
C LYS A 36 0.80 -16.14 -24.10
N GLU A 37 0.90 -16.92 -23.01
CA GLU A 37 1.89 -17.98 -22.88
C GLU A 37 1.80 -19.05 -23.98
N ASP A 38 0.62 -19.28 -24.53
CA ASP A 38 0.37 -20.18 -25.64
C ASP A 38 0.68 -19.58 -27.03
N GLY A 39 1.21 -18.33 -27.07
CA GLY A 39 1.53 -17.60 -28.29
C GLY A 39 0.32 -16.91 -28.98
N SER A 40 -0.91 -17.11 -28.48
CA SER A 40 -2.10 -16.45 -29.02
C SER A 40 -2.13 -14.97 -28.67
N ASP A 41 -2.86 -14.17 -29.47
CA ASP A 41 -3.11 -12.78 -29.17
C ASP A 41 -4.16 -12.64 -28.06
N GLY A 42 -3.92 -11.67 -27.18
CA GLY A 42 -4.82 -11.32 -26.10
C GLY A 42 -4.83 -9.82 -25.85
N PHE A 43 -5.62 -9.42 -24.88
CA PHE A 43 -5.66 -8.04 -24.42
C PHE A 43 -5.46 -7.98 -22.91
N GLU A 44 -4.73 -6.98 -22.49
CA GLU A 44 -4.60 -6.60 -21.09
C GLU A 44 -5.30 -5.25 -20.88
N VAL A 45 -6.17 -5.18 -19.86
CA VAL A 45 -6.91 -3.95 -19.55
C VAL A 45 -5.97 -3.00 -18.81
N LEU A 46 -5.69 -1.84 -19.39
CA LEU A 46 -4.92 -0.78 -18.74
C LEU A 46 -5.82 0.10 -17.87
N ASP A 47 -6.92 0.58 -18.43
CA ASP A 47 -7.97 1.30 -17.71
C ASP A 47 -9.35 0.76 -18.07
N GLY A 48 -10.30 0.91 -17.14
CA GLY A 48 -11.66 0.38 -17.24
C GLY A 48 -11.85 -1.01 -16.64
N GLN A 49 -10.86 -1.54 -15.90
CA GLN A 49 -10.94 -2.85 -15.25
C GLN A 49 -12.18 -2.98 -14.37
N GLN A 50 -12.44 -2.00 -13.50
CA GLN A 50 -13.58 -2.04 -12.57
C GLN A 50 -14.92 -2.07 -13.34
N ARG A 51 -15.04 -1.29 -14.41
CA ARG A 51 -16.20 -1.28 -15.32
C ARG A 51 -16.38 -2.61 -16.01
N THR A 52 -15.30 -3.17 -16.55
CA THR A 52 -15.31 -4.49 -17.21
C THR A 52 -15.76 -5.59 -16.24
N ILE A 53 -15.18 -5.65 -15.05
CA ILE A 53 -15.54 -6.66 -14.03
C ILE A 53 -17.00 -6.50 -13.62
N SER A 54 -17.47 -5.26 -13.37
CA SER A 54 -18.87 -5.01 -13.01
C SER A 54 -19.83 -5.54 -14.07
N LEU A 55 -19.54 -5.33 -15.35
CA LEU A 55 -20.36 -5.83 -16.44
C LEU A 55 -20.37 -7.36 -16.52
N CYS A 56 -19.19 -7.99 -16.44
CA CYS A 56 -19.08 -9.45 -16.47
C CYS A 56 -19.82 -10.09 -15.30
N GLU A 57 -19.55 -9.62 -14.06
CA GLU A 57 -20.19 -10.17 -12.85
C GLU A 57 -21.71 -9.98 -12.84
N TYR A 58 -22.21 -8.87 -13.41
CA TYR A 58 -23.65 -8.69 -13.53
C TYR A 58 -24.27 -9.68 -14.52
N VAL A 59 -23.67 -9.86 -15.69
CA VAL A 59 -24.13 -10.82 -16.72
C VAL A 59 -24.06 -12.25 -16.20
N ASP A 60 -23.02 -12.58 -15.41
CA ASP A 60 -22.88 -13.88 -14.76
C ASP A 60 -23.86 -14.08 -13.59
N GLY A 61 -24.60 -13.02 -13.20
CA GLY A 61 -25.59 -13.09 -12.13
C GLY A 61 -25.01 -13.08 -10.73
N SER A 62 -23.80 -12.54 -10.55
CA SER A 62 -23.13 -12.49 -9.24
C SER A 62 -23.76 -11.47 -8.28
N PHE A 63 -24.44 -10.46 -8.81
CA PHE A 63 -25.15 -9.46 -8.00
C PHE A 63 -26.39 -8.92 -8.73
N SER A 64 -27.25 -8.22 -7.97
CA SER A 64 -28.46 -7.54 -8.49
C SER A 64 -28.30 -6.03 -8.47
N VAL A 65 -28.97 -5.34 -9.37
CA VAL A 65 -29.14 -3.88 -9.37
C VAL A 65 -30.61 -3.56 -9.32
N ASP A 66 -31.04 -2.72 -8.38
CA ASP A 66 -32.45 -2.38 -8.14
C ASP A 66 -33.31 -3.67 -8.01
N ASP A 67 -32.84 -4.63 -7.20
CA ASP A 67 -33.41 -5.95 -6.93
C ASP A 67 -33.58 -6.85 -8.18
N LYS A 68 -32.90 -6.55 -9.27
CA LYS A 68 -32.95 -7.32 -10.52
C LYS A 68 -31.61 -7.92 -10.87
N TYR A 69 -31.56 -9.24 -10.92
CA TYR A 69 -30.44 -9.97 -11.51
C TYR A 69 -30.56 -9.99 -13.03
N PHE A 70 -29.45 -10.10 -13.75
CA PHE A 70 -29.45 -10.17 -15.19
C PHE A 70 -30.38 -11.28 -15.73
N TYR A 71 -30.32 -12.48 -15.13
CA TYR A 71 -31.16 -13.63 -15.56
C TYR A 71 -32.68 -13.40 -15.36
N ASN A 72 -33.09 -12.47 -14.49
CA ASN A 72 -34.47 -12.11 -14.23
C ASN A 72 -35.00 -11.00 -15.16
N LEU A 73 -34.13 -10.41 -15.99
CA LEU A 73 -34.53 -9.35 -16.91
C LEU A 73 -35.36 -9.92 -18.08
N PRO A 74 -36.31 -9.12 -18.66
CA PRO A 74 -36.93 -9.43 -19.93
C PRO A 74 -35.91 -9.61 -21.05
N ALA A 75 -36.25 -10.41 -22.08
CA ALA A 75 -35.32 -10.76 -23.18
C ALA A 75 -34.79 -9.54 -23.93
N ASP A 76 -35.61 -8.54 -24.18
CA ASP A 76 -35.23 -7.27 -24.82
C ASP A 76 -34.21 -6.49 -23.98
N LYS A 77 -34.36 -6.50 -22.66
CA LYS A 77 -33.43 -5.84 -21.74
C LYS A 77 -32.10 -6.57 -21.63
N LYS A 78 -32.12 -7.90 -21.61
CA LYS A 78 -30.91 -8.71 -21.72
C LYS A 78 -30.13 -8.40 -22.99
N GLN A 79 -30.84 -8.38 -24.11
CA GLN A 79 -30.23 -8.10 -25.40
C GLN A 79 -29.65 -6.69 -25.46
N GLN A 80 -30.37 -5.70 -24.94
CA GLN A 80 -29.88 -4.32 -24.82
C GLN A 80 -28.56 -4.23 -24.10
N ILE A 81 -28.37 -5.00 -23.02
CA ILE A 81 -27.11 -5.02 -22.24
C ILE A 81 -26.01 -5.74 -23.00
N LEU A 82 -26.33 -6.88 -23.65
CA LEU A 82 -25.36 -7.66 -24.42
C LEU A 82 -24.86 -6.93 -25.66
N ASP A 83 -25.73 -6.15 -26.30
CA ASP A 83 -25.42 -5.37 -27.50
C ASP A 83 -24.88 -3.97 -27.18
N TYR A 84 -24.69 -3.65 -25.89
CA TYR A 84 -24.20 -2.34 -25.49
C TYR A 84 -22.79 -2.09 -26.05
N PRO A 85 -22.56 -0.99 -26.82
CA PRO A 85 -21.27 -0.73 -27.42
C PRO A 85 -20.27 -0.20 -26.37
N LEU A 86 -19.13 -0.89 -26.21
CA LEU A 86 -18.02 -0.44 -25.40
C LEU A 86 -17.03 0.34 -26.28
N PHE A 87 -16.66 1.53 -25.84
CA PHE A 87 -15.59 2.30 -26.45
C PHE A 87 -14.25 1.86 -25.89
N VAL A 88 -13.47 1.14 -26.71
CA VAL A 88 -12.18 0.61 -26.32
C VAL A 88 -11.09 1.19 -27.20
N TYR A 89 -10.11 1.86 -26.58
CA TYR A 89 -8.90 2.27 -27.27
C TYR A 89 -7.86 1.16 -27.12
N VAL A 90 -7.44 0.57 -28.23
CA VAL A 90 -6.46 -0.51 -28.22
C VAL A 90 -5.07 0.07 -28.49
N CYS A 91 -4.21 -0.02 -27.48
CA CYS A 91 -2.82 0.45 -27.54
C CYS A 91 -1.89 -0.71 -27.93
N ASP A 92 -0.84 -0.36 -28.65
CA ASP A 92 0.29 -1.24 -28.95
C ASP A 92 1.59 -0.50 -28.64
N GLY A 93 2.66 -1.22 -28.27
CA GLY A 93 3.94 -0.60 -27.94
C GLY A 93 4.77 -1.45 -26.98
N THR A 94 5.94 -0.96 -26.64
CA THR A 94 6.84 -1.54 -25.64
C THR A 94 6.25 -1.43 -24.23
N ASP A 95 6.71 -2.24 -23.29
CA ASP A 95 6.26 -2.19 -21.90
C ASP A 95 6.50 -0.81 -21.26
N SER A 96 7.59 -0.12 -21.65
CA SER A 96 7.88 1.23 -21.18
C SER A 96 6.88 2.26 -21.69
N GLU A 97 6.51 2.22 -22.98
CA GLU A 97 5.50 3.10 -23.58
C GLU A 97 4.11 2.85 -23.00
N LYS A 98 3.76 1.58 -22.79
CA LYS A 98 2.50 1.19 -22.13
C LYS A 98 2.42 1.74 -20.71
N LEU A 99 3.53 1.73 -19.97
CA LEU A 99 3.60 2.26 -18.61
C LEU A 99 3.45 3.77 -18.59
N GLU A 100 4.16 4.49 -19.46
CA GLU A 100 4.04 5.94 -19.59
C GLU A 100 2.62 6.34 -19.95
N TRP A 101 2.02 5.64 -20.90
CA TRP A 101 0.63 5.83 -21.28
C TRP A 101 -0.33 5.59 -20.10
N PHE A 102 -0.11 4.52 -19.35
CA PHE A 102 -0.90 4.19 -18.18
C PHE A 102 -0.84 5.28 -17.10
N ARG A 103 0.34 5.91 -16.92
CA ARG A 103 0.47 7.08 -16.03
C ARG A 103 -0.38 8.25 -16.51
N ILE A 104 -0.34 8.54 -17.81
CA ILE A 104 -1.06 9.68 -18.41
C ILE A 104 -2.58 9.53 -18.28
N ILE A 105 -3.14 8.35 -18.60
CA ILE A 105 -4.59 8.12 -18.55
C ILE A 105 -5.16 8.12 -17.12
N ASN A 106 -4.34 7.77 -16.12
CA ASN A 106 -4.74 7.79 -14.72
C ASN A 106 -4.65 9.17 -14.04
N ILE A 107 -4.10 10.20 -14.69
CA ILE A 107 -4.03 11.57 -14.15
C ILE A 107 -5.43 12.14 -13.83
N ALA A 108 -6.47 11.70 -14.53
CA ALA A 108 -7.85 12.15 -14.33
C ALA A 108 -8.67 11.30 -13.34
N GLY A 109 -8.10 10.23 -12.79
CA GLY A 109 -8.74 9.27 -11.89
C GLY A 109 -8.09 9.21 -10.50
N GLU A 110 -8.30 8.09 -9.78
CA GLU A 110 -7.51 7.81 -8.58
C GLU A 110 -6.05 7.57 -8.97
N GLU A 111 -5.16 8.45 -8.52
CA GLU A 111 -3.72 8.31 -8.78
C GLU A 111 -3.20 6.96 -8.28
N LEU A 112 -2.41 6.31 -9.14
CA LEU A 112 -1.68 5.11 -8.76
C LEU A 112 -0.56 5.48 -7.79
N THR A 113 -0.35 4.63 -6.80
CA THR A 113 0.83 4.75 -5.96
C THR A 113 2.09 4.40 -6.76
N ASP A 114 3.23 4.94 -6.35
CA ASP A 114 4.52 4.60 -6.98
C ASP A 114 4.77 3.09 -6.98
N GLN A 115 4.34 2.38 -5.94
CA GLN A 115 4.49 0.93 -5.87
C GLN A 115 3.57 0.19 -6.86
N GLU A 116 2.38 0.68 -7.11
CA GLU A 116 1.50 0.10 -8.15
C GLU A 116 2.15 0.24 -9.53
N LEU A 117 2.80 1.36 -9.81
CA LEU A 117 3.58 1.57 -11.02
C LEU A 117 4.79 0.64 -11.10
N ARG A 118 5.59 0.53 -10.03
CA ARG A 118 6.73 -0.39 -9.97
C ARG A 118 6.30 -1.85 -10.18
N ASN A 119 5.18 -2.26 -9.60
CA ASN A 119 4.64 -3.61 -9.79
C ASN A 119 4.29 -3.93 -11.24
N ALA A 120 4.00 -2.93 -12.05
CA ALA A 120 3.76 -3.08 -13.48
C ALA A 120 5.07 -3.16 -14.29
N VAL A 121 6.05 -2.30 -13.95
CA VAL A 121 7.39 -2.33 -14.59
C VAL A 121 8.10 -3.65 -14.35
N TYR A 122 8.15 -4.08 -13.09
CA TYR A 122 8.85 -5.26 -12.63
C TYR A 122 7.90 -6.45 -12.45
N ALA A 123 6.90 -6.55 -13.34
CA ALA A 123 5.97 -7.68 -13.31
C ALA A 123 6.72 -8.98 -13.62
N GLY A 124 6.51 -9.99 -12.78
CA GLY A 124 7.16 -11.29 -12.87
C GLY A 124 6.64 -12.26 -11.81
N SER A 125 7.25 -13.44 -11.76
CA SER A 125 6.91 -14.48 -10.76
C SER A 125 7.08 -13.97 -9.34
N TRP A 126 8.17 -13.28 -9.06
CA TRP A 126 8.47 -12.72 -7.76
C TRP A 126 7.42 -11.68 -7.30
N THR A 127 7.12 -10.68 -8.14
CA THR A 127 6.13 -9.65 -7.82
C THR A 127 4.75 -10.27 -7.60
N SER A 128 4.38 -11.28 -8.40
CA SER A 128 3.12 -12.00 -8.26
C SER A 128 3.03 -12.75 -6.93
N ASP A 129 4.11 -13.40 -6.51
CA ASP A 129 4.18 -14.10 -5.23
C ASP A 129 4.22 -13.12 -4.05
N ALA A 130 4.99 -12.01 -4.15
CA ALA A 130 5.04 -10.96 -3.13
C ALA A 130 3.64 -10.38 -2.82
N LYS A 131 2.82 -10.13 -3.85
CA LYS A 131 1.45 -9.65 -3.68
C LYS A 131 0.57 -10.56 -2.82
N ARG A 132 0.83 -11.87 -2.80
CA ARG A 132 0.08 -12.83 -1.95
C ARG A 132 0.30 -12.56 -0.46
N TYR A 133 1.51 -12.14 -0.08
CA TYR A 133 1.85 -11.84 1.31
C TYR A 133 1.43 -10.44 1.74
N PHE A 134 1.48 -9.45 0.82
CA PHE A 134 1.46 -8.04 1.19
C PHE A 134 0.27 -7.23 0.65
N SER A 135 -0.41 -7.68 -0.42
CA SER A 135 -1.23 -6.78 -1.23
C SER A 135 -2.71 -7.13 -1.29
N LYS A 136 -3.20 -8.03 -0.44
CA LYS A 136 -4.60 -8.42 -0.36
C LYS A 136 -5.24 -8.00 0.94
N THR A 137 -6.55 -7.79 0.93
CA THR A 137 -7.32 -7.64 2.17
C THR A 137 -7.14 -8.89 3.04
N GLY A 138 -6.78 -8.70 4.31
CA GLY A 138 -6.49 -9.82 5.21
C GLY A 138 -5.20 -10.60 4.90
N CYS A 139 -4.27 -10.00 4.13
CA CYS A 139 -2.99 -10.63 3.82
C CYS A 139 -2.15 -10.92 5.07
N ALA A 140 -1.19 -11.83 4.94
CA ALA A 140 -0.33 -12.24 6.03
C ALA A 140 0.43 -11.06 6.68
N ALA A 141 0.89 -10.09 5.88
CA ALA A 141 1.54 -8.88 6.39
C ALA A 141 0.60 -8.02 7.23
N GLY A 142 -0.65 -7.86 6.81
CA GLY A 142 -1.66 -7.11 7.56
C GLY A 142 -1.99 -7.76 8.90
N THR A 143 -2.12 -9.08 8.92
CA THR A 143 -2.37 -9.85 10.15
C THR A 143 -1.19 -9.77 11.13
N LEU A 144 0.04 -9.88 10.62
CA LEU A 144 1.25 -9.87 11.45
C LEU A 144 1.61 -8.46 11.93
N ALA A 145 1.50 -7.46 11.08
CA ALA A 145 2.13 -6.15 11.25
C ALA A 145 1.18 -4.96 11.16
N GLY A 146 -0.14 -5.14 11.15
CA GLY A 146 -1.11 -4.05 11.02
C GLY A 146 -1.03 -2.98 12.12
N ASP A 147 -0.52 -3.35 13.31
CA ASP A 147 -0.28 -2.42 14.41
C ASP A 147 0.99 -1.58 14.22
N TYR A 148 1.90 -1.99 13.34
CA TYR A 148 3.21 -1.37 13.12
C TYR A 148 3.29 -0.61 11.79
N LEU A 149 2.48 -0.99 10.79
CA LEU A 149 2.48 -0.39 9.46
C LEU A 149 1.43 0.69 9.31
N LYS A 150 1.72 1.70 8.51
CA LYS A 150 0.75 2.66 7.97
C LYS A 150 0.31 2.22 6.57
N GLY A 151 -0.82 2.80 6.13
CA GLY A 151 -1.34 2.59 4.80
C GLY A 151 -2.25 1.38 4.68
N ALA A 152 -2.53 0.97 3.44
CA ALA A 152 -3.43 -0.11 3.09
C ALA A 152 -2.75 -1.13 2.17
N SER A 153 -2.93 -2.43 2.45
CA SER A 153 -2.35 -3.50 1.64
C SER A 153 -2.81 -3.45 0.18
N ILE A 154 -4.08 -3.15 -0.06
CA ILE A 154 -4.66 -3.04 -1.41
C ILE A 154 -4.04 -1.90 -2.25
N ARG A 155 -3.53 -0.84 -1.60
CA ARG A 155 -2.80 0.26 -2.23
C ARG A 155 -1.30 -0.03 -2.38
N GLN A 156 -0.89 -1.27 -2.15
CA GLN A 156 0.49 -1.77 -2.25
C GLN A 156 1.48 -1.17 -1.23
N GLU A 157 1.01 -0.36 -0.27
CA GLU A 157 1.88 0.35 0.69
C GLU A 157 2.63 -0.60 1.63
N TYR A 158 2.04 -1.76 1.98
CA TYR A 158 2.73 -2.78 2.78
C TYR A 158 3.84 -3.45 1.97
N LEU A 159 3.59 -3.72 0.69
CA LEU A 159 4.60 -4.27 -0.21
C LEU A 159 5.75 -3.26 -0.40
N GLU A 160 5.43 -2.01 -0.68
CA GLU A 160 6.42 -0.93 -0.81
C GLU A 160 7.31 -0.84 0.43
N THR A 161 6.70 -0.84 1.62
CA THR A 161 7.41 -0.76 2.89
C THR A 161 8.36 -1.95 3.06
N ALA A 162 7.91 -3.17 2.77
CA ALA A 162 8.74 -4.37 2.90
C ALA A 162 9.93 -4.35 1.93
N ILE A 163 9.69 -3.97 0.66
CA ILE A 163 10.75 -3.85 -0.35
C ILE A 163 11.74 -2.75 0.04
N PHE A 164 11.24 -1.59 0.45
CA PHE A 164 12.10 -0.47 0.89
C PHE A 164 13.04 -0.89 2.03
N TRP A 165 12.53 -1.61 3.02
CA TRP A 165 13.34 -2.08 4.14
C TRP A 165 14.40 -3.09 3.69
N ALA A 166 14.03 -4.05 2.84
CA ALA A 166 14.94 -5.06 2.33
C ALA A 166 16.01 -4.44 1.41
N ALA A 167 15.61 -3.60 0.48
CA ALA A 167 16.51 -2.87 -0.41
C ALA A 167 17.51 -2.01 0.40
N SER A 168 17.04 -1.32 1.43
CA SER A 168 17.90 -0.52 2.32
C SER A 168 18.92 -1.37 3.08
N ALA A 169 18.59 -2.63 3.44
CA ALA A 169 19.55 -3.55 4.07
C ALA A 169 20.72 -3.90 3.13
N GLU A 170 20.48 -3.87 1.83
CA GLU A 170 21.46 -4.15 0.78
C GLU A 170 22.08 -2.88 0.15
N GLY A 171 21.71 -1.69 0.63
CA GLY A 171 22.17 -0.42 0.08
C GLY A 171 21.65 -0.14 -1.35
N LYS A 172 20.49 -0.71 -1.70
CA LYS A 172 19.86 -0.59 -3.03
C LYS A 172 18.66 0.35 -3.00
N THR A 173 18.25 0.84 -4.17
CA THR A 173 16.92 1.45 -4.36
C THR A 173 15.85 0.37 -4.49
N ILE A 174 14.58 0.75 -4.33
CA ILE A 174 13.44 -0.15 -4.55
C ILE A 174 13.48 -0.73 -5.96
N GLU A 175 13.74 0.13 -6.97
CA GLU A 175 13.80 -0.24 -8.37
C GLU A 175 14.91 -1.26 -8.66
N ALA A 176 16.11 -1.02 -8.12
CA ALA A 176 17.24 -1.94 -8.30
C ALA A 176 16.94 -3.32 -7.66
N TYR A 177 16.36 -3.31 -6.46
CA TYR A 177 15.97 -4.53 -5.77
C TYR A 177 14.90 -5.29 -6.55
N MET A 178 13.85 -4.63 -7.03
CA MET A 178 12.79 -5.25 -7.80
C MET A 178 13.28 -5.79 -9.16
N ALA A 179 14.17 -5.06 -9.83
CA ALA A 179 14.76 -5.50 -11.11
C ALA A 179 15.59 -6.78 -10.95
N GLU A 180 16.38 -6.87 -9.89
CA GLU A 180 17.21 -8.04 -9.60
C GLU A 180 16.37 -9.30 -9.32
N HIS A 181 15.30 -9.13 -8.54
CA HIS A 181 14.45 -10.25 -8.13
C HIS A 181 13.31 -10.57 -9.11
N GLN A 182 13.08 -9.75 -10.15
CA GLN A 182 11.91 -9.84 -11.04
C GLN A 182 11.57 -11.26 -11.50
N ASN A 183 12.60 -12.06 -11.82
CA ASN A 183 12.47 -13.40 -12.37
C ASN A 183 12.62 -14.52 -11.32
N ASP A 184 12.78 -14.17 -10.04
CA ASP A 184 12.87 -15.17 -8.99
C ASP A 184 11.54 -15.93 -8.88
N PRO A 185 11.58 -17.24 -8.59
CA PRO A 185 10.37 -18.07 -8.56
C PRO A 185 9.43 -17.72 -7.39
N SER A 186 9.96 -17.08 -6.32
CA SER A 186 9.17 -16.71 -5.15
C SER A 186 9.74 -15.50 -4.39
N ALA A 187 8.88 -14.82 -3.64
CA ALA A 187 9.25 -13.72 -2.76
C ALA A 187 9.37 -14.16 -1.28
N VAL A 188 9.59 -15.45 -1.03
CA VAL A 188 9.69 -15.99 0.33
C VAL A 188 10.83 -15.36 1.13
N GLN A 189 11.92 -14.95 0.49
CA GLN A 189 13.04 -14.26 1.16
C GLN A 189 12.62 -12.90 1.69
N LEU A 190 11.90 -12.10 0.88
CA LEU A 190 11.31 -10.83 1.33
C LEU A 190 10.35 -11.04 2.50
N TRP A 191 9.51 -12.07 2.42
CA TRP A 191 8.57 -12.40 3.49
C TRP A 191 9.29 -12.78 4.78
N ASN A 192 10.30 -13.63 4.71
CA ASN A 192 11.08 -14.05 5.88
C ASN A 192 11.83 -12.87 6.51
N TYR A 193 12.44 -12.02 5.69
CA TYR A 193 13.06 -10.79 6.17
C TYR A 193 12.05 -9.90 6.90
N PHE A 194 10.90 -9.64 6.29
CA PHE A 194 9.83 -8.82 6.88
C PHE A 194 9.35 -9.40 8.22
N ARG A 195 9.15 -10.71 8.29
CA ARG A 195 8.83 -11.39 9.55
C ARG A 195 9.90 -11.17 10.62
N SER A 196 11.17 -11.36 10.26
CA SER A 196 12.28 -11.16 11.19
C SER A 196 12.30 -9.74 11.77
N VAL A 197 11.98 -8.74 10.94
CA VAL A 197 11.82 -7.35 11.42
C VAL A 197 10.73 -7.25 12.47
N ILE A 198 9.54 -7.77 12.19
CA ILE A 198 8.39 -7.65 13.10
C ILE A 198 8.60 -8.49 14.37
N ASP A 199 9.13 -9.70 14.24
CA ASP A 199 9.44 -10.57 15.37
C ASP A 199 10.46 -9.89 16.31
N TRP A 200 11.49 -9.24 15.76
CA TRP A 200 12.43 -8.45 16.53
C TRP A 200 11.77 -7.28 17.24
N VAL A 201 10.92 -6.51 16.57
CA VAL A 201 10.18 -5.39 17.18
C VAL A 201 9.35 -5.88 18.36
N GLN A 202 8.64 -7.00 18.19
CA GLN A 202 7.81 -7.59 19.25
C GLN A 202 8.63 -8.12 20.42
N ALA A 203 9.84 -8.61 20.14
CA ALA A 203 10.74 -9.11 21.17
C ALA A 203 11.29 -7.98 22.05
N ILE A 204 11.69 -6.84 21.45
CA ILE A 204 12.28 -5.73 22.23
C ILE A 204 11.24 -4.75 22.76
N PHE A 205 10.07 -4.63 22.10
CA PHE A 205 8.96 -3.77 22.50
C PHE A 205 7.65 -4.60 22.61
N PRO A 206 7.51 -5.41 23.67
CA PRO A 206 6.41 -6.39 23.77
C PRO A 206 5.02 -5.76 23.92
N LYS A 207 4.93 -4.52 24.43
CA LYS A 207 3.65 -3.82 24.55
C LYS A 207 3.35 -2.99 23.30
N LYS A 208 2.30 -3.34 22.61
CA LYS A 208 1.82 -2.57 21.45
C LYS A 208 1.25 -1.22 21.87
N ARG A 209 1.61 -0.17 21.14
CA ARG A 209 1.12 1.20 21.32
C ARG A 209 0.87 1.86 19.97
N LYS A 210 -0.09 2.78 19.90
CA LYS A 210 -0.43 3.51 18.67
C LYS A 210 0.75 4.29 18.07
N GLU A 211 1.67 4.74 18.93
CA GLU A 211 2.86 5.50 18.57
C GLU A 211 3.90 4.67 17.80
N MET A 212 3.78 3.35 17.82
CA MET A 212 4.62 2.43 17.06
C MET A 212 4.23 2.37 15.57
N LYS A 213 3.00 2.79 15.26
CA LYS A 213 2.46 2.65 13.92
C LYS A 213 3.15 3.58 12.92
N GLY A 214 3.74 2.99 11.88
CA GLY A 214 4.40 3.68 10.78
C GLY A 214 5.80 4.18 11.09
N LEU A 215 6.44 3.66 12.13
CA LEU A 215 7.88 3.85 12.33
C LEU A 215 8.68 3.02 11.31
N PRO A 216 9.90 3.44 10.97
CA PRO A 216 10.74 2.76 9.98
C PRO A 216 11.43 1.51 10.58
N TRP A 217 10.62 0.53 11.01
CA TRP A 217 11.08 -0.62 11.78
C TRP A 217 12.16 -1.44 11.07
N GLY A 218 12.06 -1.60 9.75
CA GLY A 218 13.09 -2.29 8.99
C GLY A 218 14.43 -1.57 9.01
N LEU A 219 14.43 -0.23 8.95
CA LEU A 219 15.67 0.55 9.06
C LEU A 219 16.28 0.40 10.45
N PHE A 220 15.46 0.41 11.50
CA PHE A 220 15.94 0.16 12.87
C PHE A 220 16.49 -1.25 13.02
N TYR A 221 15.81 -2.25 12.45
CA TYR A 221 16.29 -3.62 12.45
C TYR A 221 17.63 -3.77 11.72
N ASN A 222 17.77 -3.15 10.55
CA ASN A 222 19.01 -3.21 9.77
C ASN A 222 20.20 -2.64 10.54
N GLN A 223 19.98 -1.61 11.35
CA GLN A 223 21.02 -0.96 12.14
C GLN A 223 21.24 -1.61 13.51
N HIS A 224 20.19 -2.05 14.16
CA HIS A 224 20.22 -2.45 15.59
C HIS A 224 19.82 -3.91 15.84
N GLY A 225 19.37 -4.66 14.84
CA GLY A 225 18.86 -6.04 15.01
C GLY A 225 19.87 -7.05 15.55
N LYS A 226 21.18 -6.73 15.42
CA LYS A 226 22.27 -7.57 15.96
C LYS A 226 22.72 -7.18 17.37
N ARG A 227 22.14 -6.13 17.95
CA ARG A 227 22.49 -5.68 19.32
C ARG A 227 21.94 -6.66 20.35
N THR A 228 22.77 -7.00 21.31
CA THR A 228 22.45 -7.92 22.42
C THR A 228 22.20 -7.19 23.74
N ASP A 229 22.44 -5.90 23.79
CA ASP A 229 22.29 -5.02 24.96
C ASP A 229 20.86 -4.45 25.12
N LEU A 230 19.96 -4.72 24.17
CA LEU A 230 18.58 -4.27 24.20
C LEU A 230 17.75 -5.14 25.16
N ASP A 231 17.63 -4.72 26.41
CA ASP A 231 16.81 -5.39 27.42
C ASP A 231 15.35 -4.91 27.35
N PRO A 232 14.39 -5.78 26.98
CA PRO A 232 12.98 -5.40 26.85
C PRO A 232 12.36 -4.81 28.12
N LYS A 233 12.79 -5.26 29.30
CA LYS A 233 12.27 -4.75 30.58
C LYS A 233 12.74 -3.32 30.84
N LYS A 234 14.03 -3.06 30.60
CA LYS A 234 14.60 -1.72 30.75
C LYS A 234 14.00 -0.76 29.74
N LEU A 235 13.87 -1.19 28.47
CA LEU A 235 13.23 -0.40 27.41
C LEU A 235 11.78 -0.06 27.77
N GLU A 236 11.01 -1.01 28.26
CA GLU A 236 9.62 -0.78 28.65
C GLU A 236 9.49 0.20 29.82
N THR A 237 10.37 0.11 30.82
CA THR A 237 10.39 1.04 31.95
C THR A 237 10.66 2.46 31.48
N GLU A 238 11.63 2.63 30.57
CA GLU A 238 11.98 3.94 30.03
C GLU A 238 10.90 4.49 29.10
N ILE A 239 10.24 3.64 28.30
CA ILE A 239 9.08 4.03 27.50
C ILE A 239 7.97 4.58 28.40
N GLN A 240 7.65 3.90 29.50
CA GLN A 240 6.61 4.36 30.42
C GLN A 240 6.96 5.71 31.03
N ARG A 241 8.20 5.91 31.43
CA ARG A 241 8.69 7.19 31.96
C ARG A 241 8.51 8.31 30.93
N LEU A 242 9.03 8.11 29.70
CA LEU A 242 8.98 9.11 28.65
C LEU A 242 7.57 9.36 28.08
N MET A 243 6.70 8.36 28.11
CA MET A 243 5.29 8.54 27.74
C MET A 243 4.53 9.42 28.72
N GLY A 244 4.87 9.36 30.01
CA GLY A 244 4.31 10.22 31.06
C GLY A 244 4.94 11.61 31.15
N ASP A 245 6.06 11.86 30.49
CA ASP A 245 6.79 13.12 30.53
C ASP A 245 6.16 14.15 29.59
N GLU A 246 5.62 15.24 30.12
CA GLU A 246 4.92 16.29 29.34
C GLU A 246 5.86 17.07 28.41
N ASP A 247 7.15 17.09 28.70
CA ASP A 247 8.15 17.78 27.88
C ASP A 247 8.48 17.01 26.60
N VAL A 248 8.21 15.69 26.55
CA VAL A 248 8.37 14.88 25.36
C VAL A 248 7.18 15.08 24.42
N THR A 249 7.32 15.92 23.41
CA THR A 249 6.24 16.27 22.49
C THR A 249 6.02 15.24 21.38
N LYS A 250 7.09 14.52 20.95
CA LYS A 250 7.01 13.48 19.91
C LYS A 250 7.10 12.09 20.52
N LYS A 251 5.97 11.58 21.02
CA LYS A 251 5.92 10.26 21.67
C LYS A 251 6.37 9.10 20.77
N SER A 252 6.14 9.16 19.47
CA SER A 252 6.64 8.15 18.51
C SER A 252 8.17 8.16 18.40
N GLY A 253 8.83 9.29 18.69
CA GLY A 253 10.28 9.41 18.68
C GLY A 253 10.98 8.68 19.82
N ILE A 254 10.23 8.28 20.88
CA ILE A 254 10.78 7.55 22.03
C ILE A 254 11.46 6.26 21.57
N TYR A 255 10.87 5.52 20.64
CA TYR A 255 11.43 4.26 20.14
C TYR A 255 12.76 4.47 19.42
N GLU A 256 12.84 5.51 18.58
CA GLU A 256 14.08 5.86 17.90
C GLU A 256 15.15 6.35 18.88
N TYR A 257 14.77 7.19 19.86
CA TYR A 257 15.65 7.64 20.92
C TYR A 257 16.27 6.46 21.71
N LEU A 258 15.46 5.49 22.10
CA LEU A 258 15.92 4.33 22.86
C LEU A 258 16.90 3.44 22.07
N LEU A 259 16.82 3.44 20.77
CA LEU A 259 17.73 2.70 19.89
C LEU A 259 19.00 3.48 19.59
N THR A 260 18.93 4.81 19.43
CA THR A 260 20.04 5.65 18.96
C THR A 260 20.71 6.45 20.06
N GLY A 261 20.01 6.74 21.15
CA GLY A 261 20.46 7.69 22.20
C GLY A 261 20.29 9.17 21.82
N GLU A 262 19.69 9.49 20.68
CA GLU A 262 19.57 10.86 20.17
C GLU A 262 18.36 11.60 20.78
N GLU A 263 18.55 12.44 21.77
CA GLU A 263 17.47 13.21 22.45
C GLU A 263 16.64 14.07 21.49
N LYS A 264 17.21 14.54 20.38
CA LYS A 264 16.49 15.31 19.36
C LYS A 264 15.26 14.57 18.81
N LYS A 265 15.22 13.23 18.89
CA LYS A 265 14.10 12.40 18.44
C LYS A 265 12.85 12.54 19.31
N LEU A 266 13.03 12.96 20.55
CA LEU A 266 11.95 13.20 21.52
C LEU A 266 11.23 14.52 21.26
N SER A 267 11.84 15.45 20.51
CA SER A 267 11.34 16.82 20.34
C SER A 267 10.93 17.43 21.67
N ILE A 268 11.90 17.47 22.61
CA ILE A 268 11.68 18.01 23.95
C ILE A 268 11.22 19.46 23.81
N ARG A 269 10.18 19.81 24.57
CA ARG A 269 9.63 21.16 24.59
C ARG A 269 10.71 22.15 25.00
N SER A 270 11.14 22.99 24.08
CA SER A 270 11.97 24.14 24.42
C SER A 270 11.04 25.26 24.92
N PHE A 271 11.40 25.84 26.06
CA PHE A 271 10.77 27.08 26.49
C PHE A 271 10.98 28.14 25.40
N ASP A 272 9.91 28.81 24.99
CA ASP A 272 10.06 29.91 24.09
C ASP A 272 10.70 31.10 24.82
N ARG A 273 11.13 32.11 24.03
CA ARG A 273 11.78 33.29 24.60
C ARG A 273 10.89 34.06 25.60
N ARG A 274 9.56 33.90 25.49
CA ARG A 274 8.58 34.50 26.42
C ARG A 274 8.56 33.76 27.74
N ASP A 275 8.60 32.42 27.72
CA ASP A 275 8.64 31.61 28.95
C ASP A 275 9.93 31.84 29.68
N ALA A 276 11.07 31.94 28.99
CA ALA A 276 12.36 32.26 29.56
C ALA A 276 12.39 33.67 30.19
N LEU A 277 11.81 34.68 29.53
CA LEU A 277 11.64 36.01 30.03
C LEU A 277 10.72 36.06 31.26
N ALA A 278 9.58 35.37 31.20
CA ALA A 278 8.63 35.31 32.31
C ALA A 278 9.24 34.64 33.55
N ALA A 279 10.05 33.58 33.36
CA ALA A 279 10.80 32.94 34.44
C ALA A 279 11.90 33.87 35.02
N TYR A 280 12.62 34.58 34.14
CA TYR A 280 13.65 35.54 34.53
C TYR A 280 13.08 36.72 35.35
N GLU A 281 11.91 37.26 34.93
CA GLU A 281 11.18 38.27 35.69
C GLU A 281 10.71 37.76 37.06
N LYS A 282 10.13 36.54 37.12
CA LYS A 282 9.69 35.92 38.37
C LYS A 282 10.84 35.67 39.37
N GLN A 283 12.04 35.44 38.89
CA GLN A 283 13.22 35.20 39.70
C GLN A 283 13.94 36.49 40.12
N GLY A 284 13.33 37.67 39.83
CA GLY A 284 13.92 38.95 40.16
C GLY A 284 15.24 39.21 39.42
N HIS A 285 15.31 38.79 38.13
CA HIS A 285 16.47 38.98 37.26
C HIS A 285 17.74 38.24 37.71
N LYS A 286 17.57 37.15 38.45
CA LYS A 286 18.70 36.29 38.90
C LYS A 286 18.73 35.02 38.05
N CYS A 287 19.92 34.65 37.58
CA CYS A 287 20.20 33.32 36.98
C CYS A 287 20.56 32.34 38.08
#